data_65b0859ebe500d63c6897026d31593db
#
_entry.id   65b0859ebe500d63c6897026d31593db
#
_cell.length_a   1.000
_cell.length_b   1.000
_cell.length_c   1.000
_cell.angle_alpha   90.00
_cell.angle_beta   90.00
_cell.angle_gamma   90.00
#
_symmetry.space_group_name_H-M   'P 1'
#
loop_
_entity.id
_entity.type
_entity.pdbx_description
1 polymer ?
#
loop_
_entity_poly.entity_id
_entity_poly.type
_entity_poly.pdbx_seq_one_letter_code
_entity_poly.pdbx_strand_id
1 'polypeptide(L)'
;MHIREYQQWLEEWDKERTWDKVLASHTLLHALEELGEVSKLIQIIEGYRAGEGVTPTQLQDDLALELSDLQVMLFKIAYLCGIDMETAMIRGQHKADARFPDPTTGPATRQSYWQHFRAYLAERGLEADPPA
;
A
#
# COMPACT_ATOMS: atom_id res chain seq x y z
N MET A 1 4.77 -1.84 20.10
CA MET A 1 4.28 -3.01 19.35
C MET A 1 5.27 -3.30 18.24
N HIS A 2 5.84 -4.49 18.21
CA HIS A 2 6.77 -4.92 17.17
C HIS A 2 6.02 -5.71 16.07
N ILE A 3 6.61 -5.82 14.89
CA ILE A 3 5.97 -6.47 13.73
C ILE A 3 5.59 -7.92 14.04
N ARG A 4 6.52 -8.68 14.65
CA ARG A 4 6.28 -10.08 15.04
C ARG A 4 5.21 -10.21 16.12
N GLU A 5 5.19 -9.31 17.11
CA GLU A 5 4.15 -9.29 18.15
C GLU A 5 2.77 -9.06 17.55
N TYR A 6 2.67 -8.13 16.58
CA TYR A 6 1.42 -7.88 15.87
C TYR A 6 0.94 -9.10 15.08
N GLN A 7 1.84 -9.75 14.35
CA GLN A 7 1.50 -10.96 13.58
C GLN A 7 1.03 -12.09 14.49
N GLN A 8 1.70 -12.32 15.62
CA GLN A 8 1.31 -13.33 16.61
C GLN A 8 -0.06 -13.02 17.23
N TRP A 9 -0.26 -11.77 17.64
CA TRP A 9 -1.56 -11.32 18.14
C TRP A 9 -2.68 -11.56 17.14
N LEU A 10 -2.49 -11.21 15.86
CA LEU A 10 -3.49 -11.41 14.81
C LEU A 10 -3.81 -12.89 14.60
N GLU A 11 -2.80 -13.74 14.54
CA GLU A 11 -2.97 -15.18 14.39
C GLU A 11 -3.74 -15.80 15.57
N GLU A 12 -3.42 -15.42 16.80
CA GLU A 12 -4.12 -15.88 18.01
C GLU A 12 -5.57 -15.37 18.03
N TRP A 13 -5.76 -14.10 17.71
CA TRP A 13 -7.08 -13.47 17.63
C TRP A 13 -8.00 -14.14 16.58
N ASP A 14 -7.46 -14.48 15.42
CA ASP A 14 -8.16 -15.24 14.39
C ASP A 14 -8.49 -16.68 14.84
N LYS A 15 -7.54 -17.36 15.50
CA LYS A 15 -7.76 -18.72 16.02
C LYS A 15 -8.88 -18.80 17.04
N GLU A 16 -8.96 -17.83 17.94
CA GLU A 16 -10.06 -17.75 18.93
C GLU A 16 -11.44 -17.65 18.27
N ARG A 17 -11.51 -17.12 17.03
CA ARG A 17 -12.72 -16.92 16.25
C ARG A 17 -12.92 -17.94 15.13
N THR A 18 -12.01 -18.90 15.02
CA THR A 18 -11.94 -19.86 13.91
C THR A 18 -11.80 -19.22 12.52
N TRP A 19 -11.33 -17.99 12.47
CA TRP A 19 -11.10 -17.24 11.24
C TRP A 19 -9.76 -17.55 10.58
N ASP A 20 -8.94 -18.34 11.23
CA ASP A 20 -7.73 -18.96 10.68
C ASP A 20 -8.05 -20.14 9.73
N LYS A 21 -9.29 -20.63 9.71
CA LYS A 21 -9.76 -21.74 8.86
C LYS A 21 -10.20 -21.27 7.48
N VAL A 22 -9.36 -20.51 6.81
CA VAL A 22 -9.60 -19.95 5.48
C VAL A 22 -8.40 -20.20 4.56
N LEU A 23 -8.64 -20.11 3.26
CA LEU A 23 -7.56 -20.18 2.28
C LEU A 23 -6.88 -18.81 2.14
N ALA A 24 -5.56 -18.79 1.97
CA ALA A 24 -4.83 -17.56 1.68
C ALA A 24 -5.33 -16.87 0.40
N SER A 25 -5.79 -17.63 -0.59
CA SER A 25 -6.41 -17.09 -1.81
C SER A 25 -7.71 -16.31 -1.54
N HIS A 26 -8.54 -16.76 -0.60
CA HIS A 26 -9.74 -16.01 -0.20
C HIS A 26 -9.38 -14.73 0.55
N THR A 27 -8.38 -14.79 1.41
CA THR A 27 -7.85 -13.61 2.09
C THR A 27 -7.27 -12.60 1.09
N LEU A 28 -6.63 -13.08 0.02
CA LEU A 28 -6.15 -12.20 -1.07
C LEU A 28 -7.31 -11.49 -1.78
N LEU A 29 -8.44 -12.15 -2.01
CA LEU A 29 -9.63 -11.50 -2.58
C LEU A 29 -10.14 -10.36 -1.67
N HIS A 30 -10.19 -10.57 -0.35
CA HIS A 30 -10.51 -9.50 0.60
C HIS A 30 -9.47 -8.37 0.58
N ALA A 31 -8.18 -8.69 0.49
CA ALA A 31 -7.14 -7.68 0.34
C ALA A 31 -7.34 -6.79 -0.89
N LEU A 32 -7.85 -7.32 -2.00
CA LEU A 32 -8.19 -6.55 -3.20
C LEU A 32 -9.38 -5.59 -2.96
N GLU A 33 -10.35 -5.99 -2.17
CA GLU A 33 -11.47 -5.12 -1.75
C GLU A 33 -10.92 -3.95 -0.92
N GLU A 34 -10.11 -4.20 0.11
CA GLU A 34 -9.49 -3.16 0.94
C GLU A 34 -8.58 -2.23 0.11
N LEU A 35 -7.83 -2.80 -0.83
CA LEU A 35 -7.02 -2.01 -1.76
C LEU A 35 -7.88 -1.08 -2.63
N GLY A 36 -9.07 -1.54 -3.02
CA GLY A 36 -10.06 -0.73 -3.73
C GLY A 36 -10.55 0.46 -2.90
N GLU A 37 -10.83 0.26 -1.61
CA GLU A 37 -11.24 1.34 -0.69
C GLU A 37 -10.09 2.35 -0.47
N VAL A 38 -8.85 1.89 -0.28
CA VAL A 38 -7.65 2.74 -0.25
C VAL A 38 -7.53 3.57 -1.53
N SER A 39 -7.68 2.95 -2.70
CA SER A 39 -7.62 3.62 -4.00
C SER A 39 -8.66 4.72 -4.13
N LYS A 40 -9.89 4.47 -3.72
CA LYS A 40 -10.98 5.45 -3.74
C LYS A 40 -10.68 6.68 -2.88
N LEU A 41 -10.18 6.50 -1.67
CA LEU A 41 -9.83 7.60 -0.78
C LEU A 41 -8.65 8.43 -1.32
N ILE A 42 -7.62 7.78 -1.87
CA ILE A 42 -6.49 8.48 -2.51
C ILE A 42 -6.97 9.33 -3.68
N GLN A 43 -7.87 8.82 -4.53
CA GLN A 43 -8.43 9.58 -5.65
C GLN A 43 -9.17 10.84 -5.18
N ILE A 44 -9.86 10.77 -4.03
CA ILE A 44 -10.54 11.94 -3.45
C ILE A 44 -9.49 12.92 -2.90
N ILE A 45 -8.48 12.44 -2.17
CA ILE A 45 -7.40 13.27 -1.61
C ILE A 45 -6.65 14.02 -2.72
N GLU A 46 -6.40 13.39 -3.84
CA GLU A 46 -5.70 13.96 -5.00
C GLU A 46 -6.61 14.81 -5.90
N GLY A 47 -7.91 14.90 -5.61
CA GLY A 47 -8.87 15.68 -6.38
C GLY A 47 -9.32 15.05 -7.70
N TYR A 48 -8.90 13.81 -7.98
CA TYR A 48 -9.35 13.08 -9.18
C TYR A 48 -10.83 12.66 -9.07
N ARG A 49 -11.31 12.39 -7.85
CA ARG A 49 -12.71 12.05 -7.54
C ARG A 49 -13.30 13.09 -6.59
N ALA A 50 -14.53 13.49 -6.81
CA ALA A 50 -15.24 14.37 -5.88
C ALA A 50 -15.51 13.64 -4.54
N GLY A 51 -15.19 14.31 -3.45
CA GLY A 51 -15.51 13.88 -2.07
C GLY A 51 -16.54 14.84 -1.48
N GLU A 52 -17.81 14.58 -1.69
CA GLU A 52 -18.89 15.47 -1.21
C GLU A 52 -18.98 15.46 0.32
N GLY A 53 -18.82 16.62 0.95
CA GLY A 53 -19.05 16.81 2.37
C GLY A 53 -18.02 16.21 3.32
N VAL A 54 -16.90 15.69 2.82
CA VAL A 54 -15.84 15.07 3.62
C VAL A 54 -14.70 16.06 3.87
N THR A 55 -14.30 16.23 5.12
CA THR A 55 -13.15 17.09 5.46
C THR A 55 -11.82 16.39 5.20
N PRO A 56 -10.70 17.14 4.98
CA PRO A 56 -9.37 16.56 4.83
C PRO A 56 -8.96 15.68 6.02
N THR A 57 -9.34 16.05 7.24
CA THR A 57 -9.04 15.25 8.44
C THR A 57 -9.78 13.92 8.42
N GLN A 58 -11.07 13.91 8.07
CA GLN A 58 -11.84 12.67 7.94
C GLN A 58 -11.26 11.76 6.86
N LEU A 59 -10.88 12.30 5.69
CA LEU A 59 -10.23 11.53 4.64
C LEU A 59 -8.92 10.87 5.10
N GLN A 60 -8.14 11.59 5.90
CA GLN A 60 -6.89 11.08 6.46
C GLN A 60 -7.15 9.97 7.48
N ASP A 61 -8.13 10.15 8.36
CA ASP A 61 -8.51 9.14 9.36
C ASP A 61 -9.08 7.89 8.68
N ASP A 62 -9.97 8.05 7.72
CA ASP A 62 -10.54 6.95 6.95
C ASP A 62 -9.44 6.19 6.18
N LEU A 63 -8.55 6.89 5.49
CA LEU A 63 -7.42 6.26 4.79
C LEU A 63 -6.51 5.48 5.74
N ALA A 64 -6.27 5.99 6.96
CA ALA A 64 -5.47 5.30 7.95
C ALA A 64 -6.10 3.96 8.38
N LEU A 65 -7.43 3.91 8.51
CA LEU A 65 -8.16 2.68 8.82
C LEU A 65 -8.12 1.69 7.66
N GLU A 66 -8.38 2.13 6.43
CA GLU A 66 -8.32 1.25 5.25
C GLU A 66 -6.91 0.69 5.01
N LEU A 67 -5.86 1.48 5.26
CA LEU A 67 -4.48 0.98 5.22
C LEU A 67 -4.22 -0.06 6.32
N SER A 68 -4.82 0.10 7.50
CA SER A 68 -4.75 -0.88 8.57
C SER A 68 -5.45 -2.18 8.18
N ASP A 69 -6.64 -2.11 7.56
CA ASP A 69 -7.40 -3.28 7.15
C ASP A 69 -6.71 -4.04 6.02
N LEU A 70 -6.14 -3.33 5.05
CA LEU A 70 -5.27 -3.93 4.03
C LEU A 70 -4.06 -4.63 4.66
N GLN A 71 -3.41 -4.02 5.65
CA GLN A 71 -2.29 -4.62 6.37
C GLN A 71 -2.70 -5.90 7.10
N VAL A 72 -3.85 -5.92 7.76
CA VAL A 72 -4.41 -7.14 8.40
C VAL A 72 -4.47 -8.29 7.39
N MET A 73 -4.99 -8.05 6.19
CA MET A 73 -5.08 -9.08 5.16
C MET A 73 -3.71 -9.59 4.71
N LEU A 74 -2.72 -8.69 4.57
CA LEU A 74 -1.35 -9.08 4.19
C LEU A 74 -0.68 -9.93 5.28
N PHE A 75 -0.83 -9.56 6.56
CA PHE A 75 -0.29 -10.34 7.68
C PHE A 75 -1.01 -11.69 7.84
N LYS A 76 -2.31 -11.73 7.56
CA LYS A 76 -3.09 -12.96 7.54
C LYS A 76 -2.60 -13.93 6.46
N ILE A 77 -2.40 -13.45 5.23
CA ILE A 77 -1.79 -14.24 4.15
C ILE A 77 -0.43 -14.77 4.60
N ALA A 78 0.40 -13.94 5.25
CA ALA A 78 1.72 -14.34 5.70
C ALA A 78 1.66 -15.51 6.69
N TYR A 79 0.87 -15.42 7.78
CA TYR A 79 0.80 -16.52 8.74
C TYR A 79 0.14 -17.77 8.16
N LEU A 80 -0.88 -17.64 7.30
CA LEU A 80 -1.49 -18.78 6.59
C LEU A 80 -0.49 -19.51 5.69
N CYS A 81 0.50 -18.80 5.17
CA CYS A 81 1.58 -19.35 4.33
C CYS A 81 2.87 -19.67 5.11
N GLY A 82 2.87 -19.56 6.43
CA GLY A 82 4.04 -19.85 7.28
C GLY A 82 5.18 -18.83 7.15
N ILE A 83 4.88 -17.57 6.80
CA ILE A 83 5.85 -16.49 6.61
C ILE A 83 5.89 -15.61 7.85
N ASP A 84 7.10 -15.42 8.41
CA ASP A 84 7.38 -14.38 9.41
C ASP A 84 7.60 -13.03 8.72
N MET A 85 6.67 -12.10 8.91
CA MET A 85 6.70 -10.79 8.23
C MET A 85 7.87 -9.92 8.65
N GLU A 86 8.30 -9.96 9.90
CA GLU A 86 9.47 -9.20 10.36
C GLU A 86 10.73 -9.64 9.61
N THR A 87 10.95 -10.95 9.53
CA THR A 87 12.06 -11.50 8.74
C THR A 87 11.95 -11.16 7.26
N ALA A 88 10.74 -11.25 6.69
CA ALA A 88 10.51 -10.89 5.28
C ALA A 88 10.81 -9.42 5.00
N MET A 89 10.40 -8.52 5.90
CA MET A 89 10.66 -7.07 5.79
C MET A 89 12.15 -6.75 5.92
N ILE A 90 12.88 -7.36 6.85
CA ILE A 90 14.34 -7.20 6.98
C ILE A 90 15.05 -7.65 5.68
N ARG A 91 14.67 -8.79 5.12
CA ARG A 91 15.22 -9.26 3.85
C ARG A 91 14.88 -8.32 2.69
N GLY A 92 13.67 -7.75 2.69
CA GLY A 92 13.24 -6.74 1.72
C GLY A 92 14.08 -5.47 1.81
N GLN A 93 14.38 -5.00 3.01
CA GLN A 93 15.25 -3.86 3.26
C GLN A 93 16.66 -4.12 2.71
N HIS A 94 17.29 -5.22 3.08
CA HIS A 94 18.63 -5.59 2.55
C HIS A 94 18.65 -5.67 1.03
N LYS A 95 17.58 -6.21 0.41
CA LYS A 95 17.45 -6.25 -1.05
C LYS A 95 17.38 -4.86 -1.66
N ALA A 96 16.65 -3.93 -1.04
CA ALA A 96 16.54 -2.56 -1.51
C ALA A 96 17.86 -1.82 -1.40
N ASP A 97 18.56 -1.95 -0.26
CA ASP A 97 19.88 -1.34 -0.03
C ASP A 97 20.92 -1.86 -1.03
N ALA A 98 20.91 -3.16 -1.32
CA ALA A 98 21.81 -3.76 -2.31
C ALA A 98 21.50 -3.30 -3.75
N ARG A 99 20.21 -3.07 -4.07
CA ARG A 99 19.78 -2.62 -5.39
C ARG A 99 20.04 -1.13 -5.64
N PHE A 100 19.93 -0.32 -4.58
CA PHE A 100 20.05 1.13 -4.64
C PHE A 100 21.06 1.65 -3.59
N PRO A 101 22.36 1.28 -3.70
CA PRO A 101 23.34 1.56 -2.66
C PRO A 101 23.74 3.03 -2.56
N ASP A 102 23.53 3.81 -3.61
CA ASP A 102 23.93 5.22 -3.67
C ASP A 102 22.70 6.15 -3.70
N PRO A 103 22.37 6.81 -2.57
CA PRO A 103 21.24 7.73 -2.50
C PRO A 103 21.42 8.99 -3.36
N THR A 104 22.65 9.31 -3.77
CA THR A 104 22.94 10.53 -4.56
C THR A 104 22.41 10.42 -5.99
N THR A 105 22.11 9.21 -6.48
CA THR A 105 21.52 8.97 -7.81
C THR A 105 20.04 9.32 -7.86
N GLY A 106 19.36 9.47 -6.72
CA GLY A 106 17.93 9.72 -6.61
C GLY A 106 17.44 10.94 -7.40
N PRO A 107 18.06 12.12 -7.29
CA PRO A 107 17.64 13.32 -8.03
C PRO A 107 17.66 13.14 -9.55
N ALA A 108 18.73 12.54 -10.08
CA ALA A 108 18.84 12.27 -11.53
C ALA A 108 17.79 11.24 -12.01
N THR A 109 17.57 10.19 -11.24
CA THR A 109 16.56 9.17 -11.52
C THR A 109 15.15 9.79 -11.52
N ARG A 110 14.84 10.65 -10.56
CA ARG A 110 13.58 11.37 -10.48
C ARG A 110 13.38 12.29 -11.69
N GLN A 111 14.41 13.02 -12.10
CA GLN A 111 14.34 13.90 -13.26
C GLN A 111 14.07 13.10 -14.54
N SER A 112 14.78 11.99 -14.75
CA SER A 112 14.56 11.09 -15.88
C SER A 112 13.14 10.52 -15.92
N TYR A 113 12.61 10.11 -14.77
CA TYR A 113 11.23 9.62 -14.64
C TYR A 113 10.21 10.67 -15.11
N TRP A 114 10.34 11.93 -14.64
CA TRP A 114 9.42 13.00 -15.00
C TRP A 114 9.53 13.41 -16.47
N GLN A 115 10.73 13.40 -17.04
CA GLN A 115 10.94 13.65 -18.48
C GLN A 115 10.25 12.58 -19.32
N HIS A 116 10.43 11.32 -18.97
CA HIS A 116 9.80 10.19 -19.64
C HIS A 116 8.27 10.27 -19.55
N PHE A 117 7.75 10.55 -18.37
CA PHE A 117 6.30 10.65 -18.13
C PHE A 117 5.67 11.81 -18.92
N ARG A 118 6.31 12.96 -18.98
CA ARG A 118 5.84 14.09 -19.79
C ARG A 118 5.84 13.76 -21.28
N ALA A 119 6.89 13.13 -21.78
CA ALA A 119 6.94 12.67 -23.18
C ALA A 119 5.80 11.67 -23.48
N TYR A 120 5.56 10.74 -22.58
CA TYR A 120 4.46 9.77 -22.70
C TYR A 120 3.10 10.48 -22.79
N LEU A 121 2.84 11.49 -21.98
CA LEU A 121 1.59 12.27 -22.03
C LEU A 121 1.48 13.07 -23.35
N ALA A 122 2.56 13.74 -23.76
CA ALA A 122 2.60 14.53 -24.98
C ALA A 122 2.28 13.69 -26.23
N GLU A 123 2.91 12.53 -26.36
CA GLU A 123 2.68 11.61 -27.49
C GLU A 123 1.22 11.16 -27.61
N ARG A 124 0.46 11.22 -26.52
CA ARG A 124 -0.95 10.82 -26.44
C ARG A 124 -1.94 11.97 -26.38
N GLY A 125 -1.44 13.20 -26.46
CA GLY A 125 -2.28 14.39 -26.33
C GLY A 125 -2.93 14.52 -24.93
N LEU A 126 -2.30 13.97 -23.90
CA LEU A 126 -2.77 13.97 -22.51
C LEU A 126 -2.00 14.99 -21.66
N GLU A 127 -1.33 15.95 -22.26
CA GLU A 127 -0.66 17.01 -21.51
C GLU A 127 -1.69 17.75 -20.65
N ALA A 128 -1.38 17.92 -19.38
CA ALA A 128 -2.13 18.80 -18.53
C ALA A 128 -1.95 20.24 -19.02
N ASP A 129 -3.03 21.00 -19.13
CA ASP A 129 -2.94 22.44 -19.34
C ASP A 129 -2.02 23.04 -18.27
N PRO A 130 -1.11 23.96 -18.63
CA PRO A 130 -0.27 24.60 -17.64
C PRO A 130 -1.17 25.28 -16.59
N PRO A 131 -0.80 25.21 -15.30
CA PRO A 131 -1.57 25.92 -14.28
C PRO A 131 -1.67 27.40 -14.66
N ALA A 132 -2.89 27.89 -14.61
CA ALA A 132 -3.20 29.29 -14.87
C ALA A 132 -2.45 30.24 -13.92
#